data_9e3496814c1f908b2706efb71f49face
#
_entry.id   9e3496814c1f908b2706efb71f49face
#
_cell.length_a   1.000
_cell.length_b   1.000
_cell.length_c   1.000
_cell.angle_alpha   90.00
_cell.angle_beta   90.00
_cell.angle_gamma   90.00
#
_symmetry.space_group_name_H-M   'P 1'
#
loop_
_entity.id
_entity.type
_entity.pdbx_description
1 polymer ?
#
loop_
_entity_poly.entity_id
_entity_poly.type
_entity_poly.pdbx_seq_one_letter_code
_entity_poly.pdbx_strand_id
1 'polypeptide(L)'
;MTLIIRTVFVIVVCVSFVARAQERPASAIEPLRFHHVHLNSVDPAAAAAYYPKPFAASAVATTLNGFAAVKTGNVYLLFTRVATTPQNELTGPQTSIWHFGWNTPDSQAYDKRFRAMGLEIAQMWDAADGKLVDMSSDTLPGLPTQEQILEMRAKGVQPTHQGGFGYLRGPDGAMIENAQAGTTERFNHVHMYHEHPRCAMEWYATHLGATIPQGRGAAAEPPATGDCHTKLYAPPTWPSFAKTGFVRDPSGGVNFGDISISIRPWPGGGLVSPRGKIVDHWAVSTADLDVTVARLKRENVKFLEEMHPWGASRAAMIEGPDRVAIEIVEVK
;
A
#
# COMPACT_ATOMS: atom_id res chain seq x y z
N MET A 1 -17.27 -21.34 95.08
CA MET A 1 -17.52 -21.81 93.64
C MET A 1 -17.85 -20.59 92.85
N THR A 2 -16.89 -19.99 92.17
CA THR A 2 -17.02 -18.68 91.49
C THR A 2 -17.10 -18.98 90.01
N LEU A 3 -18.22 -18.68 89.34
CA LEU A 3 -18.50 -18.88 87.92
C LEU A 3 -17.96 -17.72 87.13
N ILE A 4 -16.94 -17.96 86.31
CA ILE A 4 -16.38 -16.95 85.35
C ILE A 4 -17.08 -17.07 84.06
N ILE A 5 -17.91 -16.07 83.67
CA ILE A 5 -18.53 -15.93 82.36
C ILE A 5 -17.53 -15.27 81.45
N ARG A 6 -17.06 -16.02 80.41
CA ARG A 6 -16.25 -15.44 79.32
C ARG A 6 -17.16 -14.95 78.22
N THR A 7 -17.19 -13.65 78.01
CA THR A 7 -17.86 -13.00 76.91
C THR A 7 -16.96 -13.06 75.67
N VAL A 8 -17.42 -13.74 74.64
CA VAL A 8 -16.73 -13.79 73.34
C VAL A 8 -17.25 -12.62 72.46
N PHE A 9 -16.40 -11.68 72.16
CA PHE A 9 -16.69 -10.63 71.15
C PHE A 9 -16.41 -11.19 69.77
N VAL A 10 -17.47 -11.34 68.94
CA VAL A 10 -17.34 -11.64 67.52
C VAL A 10 -17.21 -10.30 66.75
N ILE A 11 -16.01 -10.00 66.24
CA ILE A 11 -15.79 -8.84 65.34
C ILE A 11 -16.20 -9.30 63.93
N VAL A 12 -17.30 -8.76 63.44
CA VAL A 12 -17.73 -8.91 62.02
C VAL A 12 -16.98 -7.86 61.22
N VAL A 13 -15.96 -8.29 60.46
CA VAL A 13 -15.26 -7.43 59.49
C VAL A 13 -16.08 -7.41 58.23
N CYS A 14 -16.81 -6.32 57.97
CA CYS A 14 -17.45 -6.06 56.68
C CYS A 14 -16.37 -5.69 55.67
N VAL A 15 -15.94 -6.66 54.83
CA VAL A 15 -15.10 -6.38 53.64
C VAL A 15 -16.00 -5.85 52.56
N SER A 16 -16.02 -4.55 52.34
CA SER A 16 -16.68 -3.90 51.20
C SER A 16 -15.90 -4.25 49.94
N PHE A 17 -16.40 -5.18 49.12
CA PHE A 17 -15.92 -5.38 47.77
C PHE A 17 -16.31 -4.13 46.94
N VAL A 18 -15.38 -3.21 46.74
CA VAL A 18 -15.49 -2.23 45.68
C VAL A 18 -15.29 -3.00 44.38
N ALA A 19 -16.36 -3.31 43.67
CA ALA A 19 -16.28 -3.80 42.31
C ALA A 19 -15.64 -2.69 41.47
N ARG A 20 -14.32 -2.80 41.24
CA ARG A 20 -13.67 -2.04 40.17
C ARG A 20 -14.38 -2.47 38.87
N ALA A 21 -15.12 -1.54 38.28
CA ALA A 21 -15.54 -1.67 36.91
C ALA A 21 -14.28 -1.95 36.09
N GLN A 22 -14.16 -3.15 35.61
CA GLN A 22 -13.10 -3.54 34.68
C GLN A 22 -13.37 -2.71 33.43
N GLU A 23 -12.58 -1.67 33.20
CA GLU A 23 -12.59 -0.94 31.94
C GLU A 23 -12.47 -1.98 30.84
N ARG A 24 -13.50 -2.12 30.02
CA ARG A 24 -13.41 -2.91 28.80
C ARG A 24 -12.18 -2.38 28.07
N PRO A 25 -11.22 -3.25 27.70
CA PRO A 25 -10.15 -2.81 26.81
C PRO A 25 -10.84 -2.16 25.61
N ALA A 26 -10.35 -0.97 25.22
CA ALA A 26 -10.80 -0.30 24.01
C ALA A 26 -10.95 -1.38 22.95
N SER A 27 -12.17 -1.58 22.42
CA SER A 27 -12.47 -2.68 21.52
C SER A 27 -11.45 -2.63 20.42
N ALA A 28 -10.66 -3.68 20.27
CA ALA A 28 -9.66 -3.76 19.22
C ALA A 28 -10.37 -3.41 17.90
N ILE A 29 -9.83 -2.45 17.17
CA ILE A 29 -10.38 -2.03 15.88
C ILE A 29 -10.44 -3.27 15.01
N GLU A 30 -11.61 -3.58 14.44
CA GLU A 30 -11.72 -4.66 13.46
C GLU A 30 -10.78 -4.31 12.30
N PRO A 31 -9.77 -5.15 12.00
CA PRO A 31 -8.85 -4.86 10.92
C PRO A 31 -9.59 -4.86 9.58
N LEU A 32 -9.53 -3.73 8.89
CA LEU A 32 -10.06 -3.66 7.54
C LEU A 32 -9.19 -4.52 6.60
N ARG A 33 -9.78 -5.03 5.53
CA ARG A 33 -9.08 -5.88 4.55
C ARG A 33 -8.90 -5.12 3.25
N PHE A 34 -7.77 -5.29 2.59
CA PHE A 34 -7.60 -4.74 1.24
C PHE A 34 -8.65 -5.33 0.31
N HIS A 35 -9.32 -4.48 -0.48
CA HIS A 35 -10.42 -4.89 -1.34
C HIS A 35 -10.09 -4.71 -2.82
N HIS A 36 -9.68 -3.51 -3.25
CA HIS A 36 -9.38 -3.27 -4.65
C HIS A 36 -8.43 -2.08 -4.88
N VAL A 37 -7.88 -2.02 -6.08
CA VAL A 37 -7.33 -0.80 -6.68
C VAL A 37 -8.32 -0.32 -7.74
N HIS A 38 -8.66 0.96 -7.72
CA HIS A 38 -9.55 1.56 -8.69
C HIS A 38 -8.76 2.39 -9.70
N LEU A 39 -8.97 2.10 -10.98
CA LEU A 39 -8.29 2.74 -12.09
C LEU A 39 -9.28 3.47 -13.00
N ASN A 40 -8.83 4.58 -13.54
CA ASN A 40 -9.50 5.27 -14.63
C ASN A 40 -8.96 4.75 -15.98
N SER A 41 -9.84 4.45 -16.91
CA SER A 41 -9.48 3.92 -18.23
C SER A 41 -10.37 4.48 -19.33
N VAL A 42 -9.80 4.78 -20.49
CA VAL A 42 -10.59 5.16 -21.66
C VAL A 42 -11.37 3.97 -22.23
N ASP A 43 -10.90 2.74 -22.01
CA ASP A 43 -11.60 1.50 -22.34
C ASP A 43 -11.52 0.46 -21.22
N PRO A 44 -12.43 0.54 -20.23
CA PRO A 44 -12.46 -0.39 -19.10
C PRO A 44 -12.53 -1.87 -19.47
N ALA A 45 -13.22 -2.22 -20.55
CA ALA A 45 -13.33 -3.60 -20.96
C ALA A 45 -12.00 -4.13 -21.54
N ALA A 46 -11.34 -3.35 -22.38
CA ALA A 46 -10.00 -3.67 -22.89
C ALA A 46 -8.97 -3.69 -21.74
N ALA A 47 -9.07 -2.76 -20.79
CA ALA A 47 -8.21 -2.75 -19.62
C ALA A 47 -8.37 -4.03 -18.79
N ALA A 48 -9.60 -4.43 -18.47
CA ALA A 48 -9.83 -5.68 -17.74
C ALA A 48 -9.34 -6.92 -18.51
N ALA A 49 -9.47 -6.94 -19.83
CA ALA A 49 -9.00 -8.05 -20.68
C ALA A 49 -7.47 -8.12 -20.84
N TYR A 50 -6.74 -7.07 -20.46
CA TYR A 50 -5.28 -7.04 -20.54
C TYR A 50 -4.62 -7.89 -19.48
N TYR A 51 -4.99 -7.72 -18.19
CA TYR A 51 -4.27 -8.30 -17.04
C TYR A 51 -4.15 -9.82 -17.02
N PRO A 52 -5.13 -10.61 -17.50
CA PRO A 52 -4.94 -12.06 -17.63
C PRO A 52 -3.86 -12.48 -18.62
N LYS A 53 -3.34 -11.59 -19.45
CA LYS A 53 -2.27 -11.92 -20.40
C LYS A 53 -0.91 -12.03 -19.65
N PRO A 54 -0.42 -10.98 -18.95
CA PRO A 54 0.81 -11.08 -18.17
C PRO A 54 0.67 -11.96 -16.93
N PHE A 55 -0.51 -12.04 -16.30
CA PHE A 55 -0.72 -12.70 -15.01
C PHE A 55 -1.79 -13.80 -15.10
N ALA A 56 -1.58 -14.73 -16.04
CA ALA A 56 -2.58 -15.75 -16.42
C ALA A 56 -2.88 -16.77 -15.31
N ALA A 57 -1.99 -16.95 -14.33
CA ALA A 57 -2.21 -17.89 -13.25
C ALA A 57 -3.07 -17.32 -12.11
N SER A 58 -3.23 -15.99 -12.03
CA SER A 58 -3.90 -15.35 -10.90
C SER A 58 -4.95 -14.31 -11.28
N ALA A 59 -4.93 -13.76 -12.51
CA ALA A 59 -5.82 -12.69 -12.92
C ALA A 59 -6.93 -13.19 -13.85
N VAL A 60 -8.19 -12.84 -13.53
CA VAL A 60 -9.37 -13.21 -14.33
C VAL A 60 -10.22 -11.97 -14.59
N ALA A 61 -10.47 -11.67 -15.86
CA ALA A 61 -11.40 -10.60 -16.24
C ALA A 61 -12.82 -10.94 -15.79
N THR A 62 -13.51 -9.98 -15.19
CA THR A 62 -14.85 -10.12 -14.62
C THR A 62 -15.58 -8.78 -14.59
N THR A 63 -16.69 -8.74 -13.86
CA THR A 63 -17.38 -7.51 -13.48
C THR A 63 -17.65 -7.51 -11.97
N LEU A 64 -17.66 -6.35 -11.35
CA LEU A 64 -18.06 -6.17 -9.97
C LEU A 64 -18.86 -4.88 -9.84
N ASN A 65 -20.07 -4.94 -9.33
CA ASN A 65 -20.96 -3.79 -9.11
C ASN A 65 -21.11 -2.85 -10.32
N GLY A 66 -21.13 -3.42 -11.53
CA GLY A 66 -21.24 -2.66 -12.78
C GLY A 66 -19.93 -2.17 -13.38
N PHE A 67 -18.82 -2.27 -12.65
CA PHE A 67 -17.48 -1.98 -13.18
C PHE A 67 -16.93 -3.16 -13.97
N ALA A 68 -16.25 -2.89 -15.07
CA ALA A 68 -15.30 -3.85 -15.63
C ALA A 68 -14.20 -4.09 -14.57
N ALA A 69 -13.81 -5.34 -14.38
CA ALA A 69 -12.94 -5.71 -13.27
C ALA A 69 -11.95 -6.82 -13.63
N VAL A 70 -10.89 -6.93 -12.86
CA VAL A 70 -10.02 -8.10 -12.79
C VAL A 70 -10.09 -8.64 -11.37
N LYS A 71 -10.42 -9.92 -11.22
CA LYS A 71 -10.30 -10.61 -9.94
C LYS A 71 -8.94 -11.28 -9.84
N THR A 72 -8.26 -11.10 -8.72
CA THR A 72 -6.98 -11.75 -8.41
C THR A 72 -6.97 -12.17 -6.94
N GLY A 73 -7.15 -13.46 -6.68
CA GLY A 73 -7.39 -13.96 -5.31
C GLY A 73 -8.66 -13.34 -4.71
N ASN A 74 -8.52 -12.63 -3.59
CA ASN A 74 -9.60 -11.93 -2.90
C ASN A 74 -9.61 -10.42 -3.18
N VAL A 75 -8.84 -9.96 -4.16
CA VAL A 75 -8.65 -8.55 -4.51
C VAL A 75 -9.17 -8.30 -5.92
N TYR A 76 -9.55 -7.07 -6.19
CA TYR A 76 -9.98 -6.64 -7.52
C TYR A 76 -9.16 -5.46 -8.03
N LEU A 77 -9.04 -5.36 -9.36
CA LEU A 77 -8.81 -4.09 -10.05
C LEU A 77 -10.15 -3.67 -10.65
N LEU A 78 -10.59 -2.47 -10.40
CA LEU A 78 -11.84 -1.92 -10.96
C LEU A 78 -11.51 -0.80 -11.93
N PHE A 79 -12.32 -0.65 -12.97
CA PHE A 79 -12.07 0.33 -14.03
C PHE A 79 -13.28 1.23 -14.23
N THR A 80 -13.08 2.54 -14.07
CA THR A 80 -14.07 3.57 -14.43
C THR A 80 -13.73 4.14 -15.81
N ARG A 81 -14.75 4.30 -16.64
CA ARG A 81 -14.61 4.93 -17.96
C ARG A 81 -14.37 6.44 -17.81
N VAL A 82 -13.33 6.92 -18.47
CA VAL A 82 -13.03 8.34 -18.63
C VAL A 82 -12.93 8.70 -20.12
N ALA A 83 -13.12 9.98 -20.43
CA ALA A 83 -13.13 10.44 -21.82
C ALA A 83 -11.74 10.53 -22.46
N THR A 84 -10.73 10.80 -21.65
CA THR A 84 -9.34 10.99 -22.07
C THR A 84 -8.40 10.22 -21.18
N THR A 85 -7.25 9.80 -21.72
CA THR A 85 -6.21 9.10 -20.95
C THR A 85 -5.82 9.93 -19.72
N PRO A 86 -5.90 9.37 -18.51
CA PRO A 86 -5.56 10.06 -17.29
C PRO A 86 -4.05 10.37 -17.22
N GLN A 87 -3.69 11.34 -16.37
CA GLN A 87 -2.29 11.59 -16.08
C GLN A 87 -1.68 10.46 -15.25
N ASN A 88 -0.43 10.12 -15.56
CA ASN A 88 0.40 9.20 -14.81
C ASN A 88 1.60 9.92 -14.15
N GLU A 89 2.47 9.17 -13.52
CA GLU A 89 3.67 9.68 -12.84
C GLU A 89 4.66 10.43 -13.77
N LEU A 90 4.58 10.21 -15.08
CA LEU A 90 5.43 10.88 -16.08
C LEU A 90 4.80 12.15 -16.66
N THR A 91 3.46 12.27 -16.61
CA THR A 91 2.73 13.33 -17.32
C THR A 91 2.02 14.32 -16.40
N GLY A 92 2.14 14.13 -15.11
CA GLY A 92 1.50 14.99 -14.12
C GLY A 92 2.26 15.09 -12.82
N PRO A 93 1.77 15.90 -11.86
CA PRO A 93 2.36 15.97 -10.54
C PRO A 93 2.22 14.62 -9.83
N GLN A 94 3.21 14.29 -8.99
CA GLN A 94 3.24 13.04 -8.26
C GLN A 94 2.10 12.93 -7.24
N THR A 95 1.48 11.78 -7.20
CA THR A 95 0.50 11.38 -6.18
C THR A 95 1.13 10.46 -5.16
N SER A 96 0.42 10.20 -4.05
CA SER A 96 0.87 9.20 -3.09
C SER A 96 0.88 7.78 -3.67
N ILE A 97 0.05 7.44 -4.64
CA ILE A 97 0.06 6.11 -5.25
C ILE A 97 1.05 6.12 -6.41
N TRP A 98 2.09 5.28 -6.31
CA TRP A 98 3.09 5.16 -7.34
C TRP A 98 2.75 4.05 -8.35
N HIS A 99 2.62 2.81 -7.86
CA HIS A 99 2.26 1.65 -8.67
C HIS A 99 1.68 0.53 -7.80
N PHE A 100 1.22 -0.50 -8.46
CA PHE A 100 0.79 -1.75 -7.82
C PHE A 100 1.44 -2.94 -8.53
N GLY A 101 1.40 -4.13 -7.92
CA GLY A 101 2.14 -5.23 -8.51
C GLY A 101 1.77 -6.62 -8.03
N TRP A 102 2.38 -7.55 -8.74
CA TRP A 102 2.31 -8.99 -8.51
C TRP A 102 3.62 -9.54 -8.02
N ASN A 103 3.53 -10.48 -7.09
CA ASN A 103 4.62 -11.41 -6.84
C ASN A 103 4.57 -12.55 -7.86
N THR A 104 5.74 -12.93 -8.35
CA THR A 104 5.91 -14.04 -9.27
C THR A 104 7.07 -14.95 -8.80
N PRO A 105 7.04 -16.24 -9.10
CA PRO A 105 8.10 -17.16 -8.67
C PRO A 105 9.47 -16.83 -9.26
N ASP A 106 9.49 -16.30 -10.48
CA ASP A 106 10.71 -15.96 -11.24
C ASP A 106 10.43 -14.73 -12.09
N SER A 107 10.82 -13.56 -11.57
CA SER A 107 10.56 -12.28 -12.25
C SER A 107 11.30 -12.18 -13.58
N GLN A 108 12.47 -12.81 -13.73
CA GLN A 108 13.24 -12.77 -14.98
C GLN A 108 12.58 -13.60 -16.08
N ALA A 109 12.07 -14.79 -15.74
CA ALA A 109 11.32 -15.62 -16.68
C ALA A 109 10.02 -14.91 -17.12
N TYR A 110 9.36 -14.21 -16.19
CA TYR A 110 8.17 -13.40 -16.47
C TYR A 110 8.49 -12.20 -17.38
N ASP A 111 9.56 -11.46 -17.09
CA ASP A 111 10.00 -10.36 -17.93
C ASP A 111 10.34 -10.81 -19.37
N LYS A 112 11.07 -11.90 -19.51
CA LYS A 112 11.34 -12.50 -20.81
C LYS A 112 10.05 -12.88 -21.55
N ARG A 113 9.06 -13.45 -20.85
CA ARG A 113 7.75 -13.78 -21.39
C ARG A 113 7.00 -12.52 -21.83
N PHE A 114 7.00 -11.47 -21.01
CA PHE A 114 6.34 -10.21 -21.33
C PHE A 114 6.90 -9.57 -22.60
N ARG A 115 8.23 -9.55 -22.75
CA ARG A 115 8.90 -9.07 -23.97
C ARG A 115 8.52 -9.92 -25.20
N ALA A 116 8.48 -11.25 -25.04
CA ALA A 116 8.05 -12.14 -26.12
C ALA A 116 6.59 -11.95 -26.53
N MET A 117 5.74 -11.50 -25.62
CA MET A 117 4.34 -11.13 -25.89
C MET A 117 4.18 -9.74 -26.49
N GLY A 118 5.27 -8.98 -26.65
CA GLY A 118 5.23 -7.59 -27.12
C GLY A 118 4.65 -6.61 -26.13
N LEU A 119 4.65 -6.94 -24.82
CA LEU A 119 4.18 -6.02 -23.81
C LEU A 119 5.23 -4.91 -23.56
N GLU A 120 4.74 -3.72 -23.28
CA GLU A 120 5.61 -2.57 -23.00
C GLU A 120 6.26 -2.71 -21.64
N ILE A 121 7.60 -2.73 -21.61
CA ILE A 121 8.37 -2.71 -20.36
C ILE A 121 8.59 -1.26 -19.94
N ALA A 122 8.13 -0.91 -18.75
CA ALA A 122 8.32 0.42 -18.20
C ALA A 122 9.77 0.59 -17.74
N GLN A 123 10.40 1.68 -18.12
CA GLN A 123 11.70 2.06 -17.63
C GLN A 123 11.58 2.75 -16.28
N MET A 124 12.53 2.49 -15.38
CA MET A 124 12.58 3.22 -14.12
C MET A 124 12.98 4.66 -14.34
N TRP A 125 12.32 5.54 -13.60
CA TRP A 125 12.70 6.93 -13.54
C TRP A 125 14.05 7.10 -12.85
N ASP A 126 14.95 7.81 -13.49
CA ASP A 126 16.21 8.22 -12.92
C ASP A 126 16.13 9.69 -12.50
N ALA A 127 16.26 9.91 -11.21
CA ALA A 127 16.08 11.22 -10.62
C ALA A 127 17.21 12.22 -10.95
N ALA A 128 18.41 11.76 -11.30
CA ALA A 128 19.57 12.62 -11.42
C ALA A 128 19.55 13.55 -12.63
N ASP A 129 19.19 13.01 -13.77
CA ASP A 129 19.27 13.73 -15.04
C ASP A 129 17.96 13.67 -15.83
N GLY A 130 16.91 13.13 -15.22
CA GLY A 130 15.62 12.98 -15.84
C GLY A 130 15.54 11.89 -16.92
N LYS A 131 16.58 11.06 -17.05
CA LYS A 131 16.56 9.95 -18.01
C LYS A 131 15.89 8.73 -17.42
N LEU A 132 15.26 7.95 -18.29
CA LEU A 132 14.67 6.68 -17.92
C LEU A 132 15.71 5.57 -18.01
N VAL A 133 15.77 4.71 -17.00
CA VAL A 133 16.59 3.51 -16.94
C VAL A 133 15.73 2.31 -16.61
N ASP A 134 16.11 1.13 -17.08
CA ASP A 134 15.32 -0.08 -16.79
C ASP A 134 15.43 -0.44 -15.32
N MET A 135 16.63 -0.36 -14.77
CA MET A 135 16.89 -0.60 -13.35
C MET A 135 18.29 -0.12 -12.95
N SER A 136 18.45 0.28 -11.70
CA SER A 136 19.71 0.76 -11.16
C SER A 136 19.95 0.27 -9.74
N SER A 137 21.21 0.00 -9.40
CA SER A 137 21.64 -0.29 -8.02
C SER A 137 21.54 0.93 -7.11
N ASP A 138 21.38 2.12 -7.66
CA ASP A 138 21.04 3.30 -6.85
C ASP A 138 19.69 3.12 -6.15
N THR A 139 18.89 2.18 -6.62
CA THR A 139 17.63 1.77 -5.99
C THR A 139 17.74 0.51 -5.17
N LEU A 140 18.62 -0.44 -5.57
CA LEU A 140 18.80 -1.73 -4.89
C LEU A 140 20.27 -2.16 -4.93
N PRO A 141 20.82 -2.68 -3.83
CA PRO A 141 22.15 -3.25 -3.78
C PRO A 141 22.34 -4.40 -4.78
N GLY A 142 23.50 -4.46 -5.41
CA GLY A 142 23.88 -5.54 -6.30
C GLY A 142 23.43 -5.40 -7.76
N LEU A 143 22.71 -4.34 -8.10
CA LEU A 143 22.40 -4.02 -9.49
C LEU A 143 23.45 -3.06 -10.10
N PRO A 144 23.48 -2.92 -11.45
CA PRO A 144 24.31 -1.92 -12.09
C PRO A 144 23.96 -0.51 -11.61
N THR A 145 24.95 0.32 -11.40
CA THR A 145 24.72 1.73 -11.09
C THR A 145 24.12 2.45 -12.30
N GLN A 146 23.46 3.57 -12.06
CA GLN A 146 22.98 4.44 -13.13
C GLN A 146 24.08 4.74 -14.15
N GLU A 147 25.26 5.12 -13.69
CA GLU A 147 26.41 5.42 -14.55
C GLU A 147 26.76 4.22 -15.44
N GLN A 148 26.81 3.01 -14.87
CA GLN A 148 27.05 1.78 -15.63
C GLN A 148 25.94 1.52 -16.66
N ILE A 149 24.66 1.76 -16.31
CA ILE A 149 23.55 1.60 -17.25
C ILE A 149 23.67 2.59 -18.42
N LEU A 150 23.97 3.85 -18.12
CA LEU A 150 24.16 4.88 -19.17
C LEU A 150 25.36 4.56 -20.07
N GLU A 151 26.48 4.07 -19.51
CA GLU A 151 27.63 3.59 -20.30
C GLU A 151 27.28 2.40 -21.20
N MET A 152 26.54 1.43 -20.68
CA MET A 152 26.07 0.26 -21.45
C MET A 152 25.22 0.72 -22.63
N ARG A 153 24.29 1.64 -22.40
CA ARG A 153 23.46 2.21 -23.47
C ARG A 153 24.27 2.97 -24.51
N ALA A 154 25.23 3.77 -24.08
CA ALA A 154 26.14 4.48 -24.99
C ALA A 154 26.97 3.52 -25.89
N LYS A 155 27.24 2.30 -25.40
CA LYS A 155 27.89 1.24 -26.14
C LYS A 155 26.93 0.36 -26.97
N GLY A 156 25.65 0.70 -27.01
CA GLY A 156 24.62 -0.09 -27.68
C GLY A 156 24.23 -1.39 -26.95
N VAL A 157 24.67 -1.55 -25.72
CA VAL A 157 24.31 -2.69 -24.87
C VAL A 157 23.06 -2.34 -24.09
N GLN A 158 21.99 -3.12 -24.26
CA GLN A 158 20.79 -2.95 -23.44
C GLN A 158 21.05 -3.49 -22.04
N PRO A 159 20.79 -2.71 -20.98
CA PRO A 159 20.84 -3.22 -19.62
C PRO A 159 19.84 -4.37 -19.48
N THR A 160 20.29 -5.51 -18.98
CA THR A 160 19.42 -6.64 -18.68
C THR A 160 18.85 -6.47 -17.28
N HIS A 161 17.59 -6.85 -17.11
CA HIS A 161 16.98 -6.96 -15.80
C HIS A 161 17.74 -8.00 -14.96
N GLN A 162 18.39 -7.56 -13.90
CA GLN A 162 19.19 -8.43 -13.01
C GLN A 162 18.66 -8.46 -11.57
N GLY A 163 17.61 -7.70 -11.28
CA GLY A 163 16.99 -7.69 -9.96
C GLY A 163 15.80 -8.62 -9.84
N GLY A 164 15.29 -8.74 -8.65
CA GLY A 164 14.10 -9.51 -8.34
C GLY A 164 12.79 -8.83 -8.71
N PHE A 165 12.78 -7.81 -9.59
CA PHE A 165 11.57 -7.11 -10.04
C PHE A 165 11.76 -6.43 -11.39
N GLY A 166 10.66 -6.03 -11.99
CA GLY A 166 10.58 -5.26 -13.23
C GLY A 166 9.22 -4.59 -13.36
N TYR A 167 9.06 -3.74 -14.36
CA TYR A 167 7.84 -2.96 -14.55
C TYR A 167 7.27 -3.13 -15.94
N LEU A 168 5.93 -3.18 -16.01
CA LEU A 168 5.14 -3.13 -17.23
C LEU A 168 4.38 -1.82 -17.31
N ARG A 169 4.17 -1.33 -18.54
CA ARG A 169 3.10 -0.38 -18.84
C ARG A 169 1.83 -1.13 -19.20
N GLY A 170 0.84 -1.02 -18.35
CA GLY A 170 -0.50 -1.53 -18.59
C GLY A 170 -1.36 -0.58 -19.40
N PRO A 171 -2.65 -0.87 -19.50
CA PRO A 171 -3.62 0.01 -20.16
C PRO A 171 -3.57 1.43 -19.57
N ASP A 172 -3.79 2.41 -20.46
CA ASP A 172 -3.73 3.84 -20.13
C ASP A 172 -2.38 4.32 -19.53
N GLY A 173 -1.35 3.46 -19.55
CA GLY A 173 -0.03 3.74 -19.00
C GLY A 173 0.14 3.41 -17.51
N ALA A 174 -0.76 2.64 -16.92
CA ALA A 174 -0.62 2.20 -15.53
C ALA A 174 0.72 1.46 -15.32
N MET A 175 1.43 1.80 -14.25
CA MET A 175 2.66 1.09 -13.90
C MET A 175 2.34 -0.13 -13.06
N ILE A 176 2.88 -1.28 -13.47
CA ILE A 176 2.64 -2.59 -12.84
C ILE A 176 3.98 -3.22 -12.52
N GLU A 177 4.20 -3.54 -11.25
CA GLU A 177 5.41 -4.25 -10.86
C GLU A 177 5.24 -5.77 -10.97
N ASN A 178 6.30 -6.42 -11.43
CA ASN A 178 6.52 -7.85 -11.39
C ASN A 178 7.67 -8.13 -10.42
N ALA A 179 7.38 -8.54 -9.20
CA ALA A 179 8.37 -8.77 -8.15
C ALA A 179 8.58 -10.27 -7.90
N GLN A 180 9.84 -10.69 -7.76
CA GLN A 180 10.15 -12.07 -7.40
C GLN A 180 9.94 -12.29 -5.91
N ALA A 181 8.87 -13.00 -5.57
CA ALA A 181 8.63 -13.42 -4.19
C ALA A 181 7.67 -14.61 -4.14
N GLY A 182 7.94 -15.51 -3.20
CA GLY A 182 7.13 -16.71 -3.01
C GLY A 182 7.23 -17.71 -4.15
N THR A 183 6.26 -18.61 -4.24
CA THR A 183 6.24 -19.73 -5.20
C THR A 183 5.04 -19.68 -6.15
N THR A 184 4.17 -18.67 -5.99
CA THR A 184 2.93 -18.53 -6.77
C THR A 184 2.78 -17.10 -7.26
N GLU A 185 2.22 -16.96 -8.47
CA GLU A 185 1.80 -15.68 -9.01
C GLU A 185 0.60 -15.17 -8.23
N ARG A 186 0.66 -13.94 -7.72
CA ARG A 186 -0.46 -13.28 -7.05
C ARG A 186 -0.29 -11.77 -7.00
N PHE A 187 -1.37 -11.04 -7.07
CA PHE A 187 -1.38 -9.63 -6.66
C PHE A 187 -1.03 -9.55 -5.16
N ASN A 188 -0.13 -8.63 -4.78
CA ASN A 188 0.31 -8.62 -3.39
C ASN A 188 0.64 -7.25 -2.82
N HIS A 189 0.78 -6.20 -3.64
CA HIS A 189 1.20 -4.91 -3.09
C HIS A 189 0.73 -3.69 -3.89
N VAL A 190 0.70 -2.57 -3.17
CA VAL A 190 0.69 -1.21 -3.73
C VAL A 190 1.91 -0.48 -3.18
N HIS A 191 2.67 0.20 -4.03
CA HIS A 191 3.74 1.09 -3.60
C HIS A 191 3.24 2.52 -3.53
N MET A 192 3.58 3.18 -2.43
CA MET A 192 3.17 4.54 -2.17
C MET A 192 4.35 5.43 -1.79
N TYR A 193 4.23 6.69 -2.11
CA TYR A 193 5.06 7.76 -1.57
C TYR A 193 4.32 8.49 -0.46
N HIS A 194 5.05 8.82 0.59
CA HIS A 194 4.56 9.72 1.65
C HIS A 194 5.66 10.72 2.02
N GLU A 195 5.26 11.94 2.34
CA GLU A 195 6.19 12.98 2.82
C GLU A 195 6.80 12.56 4.16
N HIS A 196 5.99 11.91 5.00
CA HIS A 196 6.38 11.36 6.29
C HIS A 196 5.97 9.88 6.42
N PRO A 197 6.74 8.93 5.89
CA PRO A 197 6.40 7.51 5.85
C PRO A 197 6.01 6.92 7.21
N ARG A 198 6.73 7.29 8.26
CA ARG A 198 6.46 6.82 9.62
C ARG A 198 5.08 7.25 10.10
N CYS A 199 4.74 8.53 9.93
CA CYS A 199 3.42 9.06 10.31
C CYS A 199 2.31 8.39 9.50
N ALA A 200 2.54 8.14 8.21
CA ALA A 200 1.58 7.44 7.37
C ALA A 200 1.33 6.00 7.86
N MET A 201 2.39 5.26 8.20
CA MET A 201 2.25 3.90 8.75
C MET A 201 1.43 3.89 10.04
N GLU A 202 1.73 4.82 10.96
CA GLU A 202 0.99 4.95 12.23
C GLU A 202 -0.48 5.33 12.00
N TRP A 203 -0.73 6.21 11.03
CA TRP A 203 -2.08 6.59 10.66
C TRP A 203 -2.89 5.39 10.13
N TYR A 204 -2.31 4.60 9.20
CA TYR A 204 -2.96 3.40 8.67
C TYR A 204 -3.23 2.36 9.76
N ALA A 205 -2.28 2.16 10.67
CA ALA A 205 -2.46 1.24 11.78
C ALA A 205 -3.55 1.71 12.75
N THR A 206 -3.55 3.00 13.09
CA THR A 206 -4.49 3.59 14.06
C THR A 206 -5.92 3.64 13.53
N HIS A 207 -6.10 4.11 12.30
CA HIS A 207 -7.44 4.36 11.78
C HIS A 207 -8.02 3.22 10.96
N LEU A 208 -7.18 2.41 10.31
CA LEU A 208 -7.64 1.33 9.44
C LEU A 208 -7.29 -0.08 9.95
N GLY A 209 -6.63 -0.17 11.10
CA GLY A 209 -6.25 -1.46 11.69
C GLY A 209 -5.20 -2.21 10.86
N ALA A 210 -4.40 -1.51 10.06
CA ALA A 210 -3.31 -2.11 9.32
C ALA A 210 -2.23 -2.65 10.26
N THR A 211 -1.61 -3.76 9.90
CA THR A 211 -0.50 -4.33 10.66
C THR A 211 0.83 -3.75 10.17
N ILE A 212 1.64 -3.22 11.08
CA ILE A 212 3.01 -2.81 10.78
C ILE A 212 3.91 -4.04 10.94
N PRO A 213 4.53 -4.57 9.85
CA PRO A 213 5.37 -5.75 9.95
C PRO A 213 6.61 -5.46 10.80
N GLN A 214 6.97 -6.38 11.68
CA GLN A 214 8.23 -6.32 12.43
C GLN A 214 9.36 -6.73 11.49
N GLY A 215 10.29 -5.82 11.20
CA GLY A 215 11.31 -6.03 10.18
C GLY A 215 12.41 -6.99 10.54
N ARG A 216 12.92 -7.67 9.53
CA ARG A 216 14.26 -8.26 9.58
C ARG A 216 15.28 -7.12 9.49
N GLY A 217 16.02 -6.90 10.57
CA GLY A 217 17.07 -5.88 10.61
C GLY A 217 16.53 -4.45 10.71
N ALA A 218 15.72 -4.18 11.74
CA ALA A 218 15.45 -2.81 12.12
C ALA A 218 16.81 -2.09 12.28
N ALA A 219 17.15 -1.26 11.33
CA ALA A 219 18.30 -0.37 11.46
C ALA A 219 18.08 0.56 12.66
N ALA A 220 19.17 1.07 13.19
CA ALA A 220 19.11 2.08 14.22
C ALA A 220 18.08 3.15 13.83
N GLU A 221 17.26 3.56 14.78
CA GLU A 221 16.26 4.59 14.55
C GLU A 221 16.88 5.79 13.88
N PRO A 222 16.37 6.24 12.73
CA PRO A 222 16.73 7.56 12.28
C PRO A 222 16.31 8.56 13.37
N PRO A 223 17.03 9.65 13.55
CA PRO A 223 16.69 10.65 14.55
C PRO A 223 15.23 11.04 14.38
N ALA A 224 14.49 11.06 15.48
CA ALA A 224 13.08 11.41 15.49
C ALA A 224 12.91 12.84 15.00
N THR A 225 12.54 12.99 13.75
CA THR A 225 12.05 14.24 13.18
C THR A 225 10.54 14.12 13.07
N GLY A 226 9.83 14.59 14.09
CA GLY A 226 8.37 14.54 14.17
C GLY A 226 7.83 13.66 15.29
N ASP A 227 6.52 13.71 15.47
CA ASP A 227 5.82 13.06 16.59
C ASP A 227 5.53 11.56 16.36
N CYS A 228 5.95 11.00 15.22
CA CYS A 228 5.69 9.62 14.87
C CYS A 228 6.84 8.70 15.31
N HIS A 229 6.51 7.58 15.94
CA HIS A 229 7.44 6.70 16.65
C HIS A 229 7.73 5.37 15.97
N THR A 230 7.02 5.02 14.90
CA THR A 230 7.20 3.74 14.19
C THR A 230 8.61 3.64 13.59
N LYS A 231 9.29 2.52 13.85
CA LYS A 231 10.59 2.23 13.24
C LYS A 231 10.45 1.96 11.76
N LEU A 232 11.32 2.57 10.97
CA LEU A 232 11.40 2.31 9.53
C LEU A 232 12.53 1.31 9.25
N TYR A 233 12.36 0.53 8.19
CA TYR A 233 13.40 -0.37 7.72
C TYR A 233 14.43 0.42 6.92
N ALA A 234 15.64 0.53 7.43
CA ALA A 234 16.78 1.07 6.71
C ALA A 234 17.84 -0.02 6.62
N PRO A 235 18.00 -0.71 5.50
CA PRO A 235 19.19 -1.50 5.30
C PRO A 235 20.41 -0.58 5.37
N PRO A 236 21.41 -0.88 6.22
CA PRO A 236 22.57 -0.01 6.41
C PRO A 236 23.44 0.16 5.17
N THR A 237 23.19 -0.64 4.13
CA THR A 237 23.96 -0.68 2.88
C THR A 237 23.22 -0.11 1.68
N TRP A 238 22.07 0.52 1.86
CA TRP A 238 21.37 1.12 0.73
C TRP A 238 22.17 2.31 0.18
N PRO A 239 22.47 2.30 -1.11
CA PRO A 239 23.10 3.46 -1.74
C PRO A 239 22.19 4.67 -1.58
N SER A 240 22.76 5.79 -1.16
CA SER A 240 22.01 7.02 -1.14
C SER A 240 21.93 7.57 -2.56
N PHE A 241 20.80 8.14 -2.92
CA PHE A 241 20.69 8.98 -4.11
C PHE A 241 21.33 10.36 -3.91
N ALA A 242 22.24 10.52 -2.94
CA ALA A 242 22.89 11.79 -2.67
C ALA A 242 23.60 12.35 -3.89
N LYS A 243 24.14 11.49 -4.78
CA LYS A 243 24.72 11.91 -6.07
C LYS A 243 23.67 12.43 -7.04
N THR A 244 22.42 12.07 -6.84
CA THR A 244 21.31 12.34 -7.76
C THR A 244 20.28 13.29 -7.17
N GLY A 245 20.54 13.84 -5.97
CA GLY A 245 19.61 14.73 -5.27
C GLY A 245 18.52 14.03 -4.47
N PHE A 246 18.52 12.70 -4.45
CA PHE A 246 17.61 11.91 -3.60
C PHE A 246 18.39 11.22 -2.49
N VAL A 247 17.91 11.34 -1.28
CA VAL A 247 18.27 10.45 -0.18
C VAL A 247 17.17 9.42 -0.09
N ARG A 248 17.50 8.17 -0.36
CA ARG A 248 16.55 7.09 -0.14
C ARG A 248 16.55 6.73 1.31
N ASP A 249 15.73 7.44 2.05
CA ASP A 249 15.50 7.16 3.45
C ASP A 249 14.86 5.78 3.67
N PRO A 250 14.91 5.31 4.90
CA PRO A 250 14.25 4.10 5.29
C PRO A 250 12.82 4.04 4.76
N SER A 251 12.52 2.99 4.04
CA SER A 251 11.16 2.68 3.64
C SER A 251 10.51 1.78 4.67
N GLY A 252 9.21 1.85 4.76
CA GLY A 252 8.41 1.00 5.60
C GLY A 252 7.21 0.46 4.86
N GLY A 253 6.24 -0.03 5.59
CA GLY A 253 4.99 -0.48 5.02
C GLY A 253 4.02 -0.96 6.07
N VAL A 254 2.79 -1.19 5.62
CA VAL A 254 1.73 -1.78 6.42
C VAL A 254 1.06 -2.89 5.62
N ASN A 255 0.43 -3.83 6.29
CA ASN A 255 -0.32 -4.91 5.66
C ASN A 255 -1.80 -4.82 6.00
N PHE A 256 -2.64 -5.05 4.99
CA PHE A 256 -4.06 -5.32 5.11
C PHE A 256 -4.31 -6.78 4.72
N GLY A 257 -4.22 -7.69 5.70
CA GLY A 257 -4.18 -9.12 5.44
C GLY A 257 -2.88 -9.52 4.75
N ASP A 258 -2.98 -10.11 3.57
CA ASP A 258 -1.84 -10.55 2.74
C ASP A 258 -1.40 -9.54 1.67
N ILE A 259 -2.02 -8.37 1.65
CA ILE A 259 -1.65 -7.27 0.75
C ILE A 259 -0.82 -6.23 1.50
N SER A 260 0.33 -5.90 0.93
CA SER A 260 1.26 -4.91 1.47
C SER A 260 1.04 -3.54 0.82
N ILE A 261 0.99 -2.51 1.64
CA ILE A 261 1.21 -1.12 1.21
C ILE A 261 2.66 -0.79 1.54
N SER A 262 3.51 -0.77 0.53
CA SER A 262 4.93 -0.43 0.65
C SER A 262 5.10 1.07 0.56
N ILE A 263 5.75 1.67 1.53
CA ILE A 263 5.82 3.13 1.69
C ILE A 263 7.26 3.61 1.55
N ARG A 264 7.46 4.62 0.71
CA ARG A 264 8.75 5.28 0.49
C ARG A 264 8.63 6.78 0.73
N PRO A 265 9.70 7.45 1.17
CA PRO A 265 9.69 8.90 1.32
C PRO A 265 9.59 9.59 -0.05
N TRP A 266 8.89 10.71 -0.07
CA TRP A 266 8.82 11.60 -1.22
C TRP A 266 9.55 12.91 -0.92
N PRO A 267 10.73 13.15 -1.48
CA PRO A 267 11.50 14.38 -1.24
C PRO A 267 11.14 15.55 -2.16
N GLY A 268 10.26 15.35 -3.15
CA GLY A 268 10.03 16.28 -4.26
C GLY A 268 9.02 17.39 -4.02
N GLY A 269 8.54 17.62 -2.77
CA GLY A 269 7.48 18.59 -2.48
C GLY A 269 6.08 18.02 -2.57
N GLY A 270 5.06 18.83 -2.26
CA GLY A 270 3.69 18.40 -1.97
C GLY A 270 3.09 17.39 -2.96
N LEU A 271 2.70 16.25 -2.43
CA LEU A 271 1.94 15.24 -3.19
C LEU A 271 0.51 15.75 -3.47
N VAL A 272 -0.02 15.39 -4.62
CA VAL A 272 -1.40 15.74 -4.99
C VAL A 272 -2.34 14.55 -4.84
N SER A 273 -3.65 14.81 -4.77
CA SER A 273 -4.64 13.75 -4.74
C SER A 273 -4.55 12.84 -5.97
N PRO A 274 -4.67 11.52 -5.82
CA PRO A 274 -4.70 10.58 -6.94
C PRO A 274 -6.05 10.60 -7.70
N ARG A 275 -7.07 11.28 -7.19
CA ARG A 275 -8.40 11.35 -7.83
C ARG A 275 -8.30 11.87 -9.26
N GLY A 276 -8.88 11.14 -10.20
CA GLY A 276 -8.85 11.46 -11.62
C GLY A 276 -7.54 11.09 -12.33
N LYS A 277 -6.56 10.48 -11.63
CA LYS A 277 -5.34 9.92 -12.23
C LYS A 277 -5.59 8.48 -12.68
N ILE A 278 -4.59 7.83 -13.28
CA ILE A 278 -4.70 6.42 -13.70
C ILE A 278 -5.10 5.54 -12.51
N VAL A 279 -4.35 5.56 -11.43
CA VAL A 279 -4.76 4.96 -10.17
C VAL A 279 -5.48 6.03 -9.37
N ASP A 280 -6.80 5.93 -9.32
CA ASP A 280 -7.66 6.93 -8.67
C ASP A 280 -7.65 6.80 -7.15
N HIS A 281 -7.76 5.58 -6.66
CA HIS A 281 -7.73 5.25 -5.25
C HIS A 281 -7.49 3.75 -5.04
N TRP A 282 -7.29 3.37 -3.80
CA TRP A 282 -7.40 1.97 -3.37
C TRP A 282 -8.47 1.85 -2.28
N ALA A 283 -8.90 0.65 -2.02
CA ALA A 283 -10.01 0.41 -1.11
C ALA A 283 -9.73 -0.68 -0.09
N VAL A 284 -10.39 -0.52 1.06
CA VAL A 284 -10.51 -1.54 2.09
C VAL A 284 -11.97 -1.93 2.29
N SER A 285 -12.22 -3.11 2.83
CA SER A 285 -13.55 -3.59 3.16
C SER A 285 -13.79 -3.70 4.66
N THR A 286 -15.05 -3.50 5.05
CA THR A 286 -15.58 -3.71 6.39
C THR A 286 -16.86 -4.54 6.32
N ALA A 287 -17.19 -5.26 7.39
CA ALA A 287 -18.48 -5.95 7.53
C ALA A 287 -19.61 -4.98 7.93
N ASP A 288 -19.29 -3.84 8.58
CA ASP A 288 -20.24 -2.84 9.04
C ASP A 288 -19.73 -1.44 8.75
N LEU A 289 -20.25 -0.85 7.67
CA LEU A 289 -19.86 0.47 7.22
C LEU A 289 -20.34 1.57 8.18
N ASP A 290 -21.52 1.43 8.78
CA ASP A 290 -22.06 2.43 9.71
C ASP A 290 -21.17 2.57 10.94
N VAL A 291 -20.77 1.45 11.54
CA VAL A 291 -19.86 1.41 12.70
C VAL A 291 -18.49 1.99 12.32
N THR A 292 -17.95 1.61 11.16
CA THR A 292 -16.65 2.08 10.68
C THR A 292 -16.66 3.59 10.42
N VAL A 293 -17.65 4.10 9.71
CA VAL A 293 -17.80 5.53 9.40
C VAL A 293 -17.99 6.34 10.68
N ALA A 294 -18.87 5.88 11.59
CA ALA A 294 -19.09 6.58 12.86
C ALA A 294 -17.82 6.65 13.71
N ARG A 295 -16.97 5.61 13.70
CA ARG A 295 -15.68 5.61 14.38
C ARG A 295 -14.71 6.60 13.73
N LEU A 296 -14.52 6.53 12.42
CA LEU A 296 -13.59 7.42 11.70
C LEU A 296 -13.97 8.90 11.83
N LYS A 297 -15.27 9.22 11.86
CA LYS A 297 -15.75 10.59 12.15
C LYS A 297 -15.39 11.05 13.55
N ARG A 298 -15.50 10.18 14.57
CA ARG A 298 -15.07 10.52 15.95
C ARG A 298 -13.54 10.71 16.05
N GLU A 299 -12.80 10.03 15.20
CA GLU A 299 -11.34 10.13 15.10
C GLU A 299 -10.90 11.33 14.22
N ASN A 300 -11.82 12.16 13.76
CA ASN A 300 -11.62 13.32 12.90
C ASN A 300 -10.95 12.98 11.54
N VAL A 301 -11.17 11.77 11.02
CA VAL A 301 -10.75 11.44 9.66
C VAL A 301 -11.60 12.19 8.66
N LYS A 302 -10.95 12.84 7.68
CA LYS A 302 -11.62 13.61 6.65
C LYS A 302 -12.31 12.70 5.64
N PHE A 303 -13.58 12.94 5.37
CA PHE A 303 -14.35 12.28 4.32
C PHE A 303 -14.27 13.09 3.03
N LEU A 304 -13.95 12.40 1.92
CA LEU A 304 -14.04 12.95 0.56
C LEU A 304 -15.43 12.71 -0.02
N GLU A 305 -16.03 11.57 0.29
CA GLU A 305 -17.40 11.22 -0.06
C GLU A 305 -18.08 10.54 1.14
N GLU A 306 -19.28 11.02 1.47
CA GLU A 306 -20.12 10.40 2.49
C GLU A 306 -20.61 9.01 2.02
N MET A 307 -21.26 8.28 2.92
CA MET A 307 -21.82 6.98 2.56
C MET A 307 -22.76 7.08 1.36
N HIS A 308 -22.55 6.25 0.38
CA HIS A 308 -23.33 6.21 -0.86
C HIS A 308 -23.55 4.78 -1.35
N PRO A 309 -24.55 4.54 -2.22
CA PRO A 309 -24.74 3.24 -2.85
C PRO A 309 -23.52 2.85 -3.69
N TRP A 310 -23.11 1.59 -3.60
CA TRP A 310 -22.01 1.00 -4.36
C TRP A 310 -22.45 -0.35 -4.94
N GLY A 311 -23.15 -0.32 -6.08
CA GLY A 311 -23.84 -1.49 -6.63
C GLY A 311 -24.89 -2.03 -5.68
N ALA A 312 -24.76 -3.29 -5.27
CA ALA A 312 -25.64 -3.93 -4.30
C ALA A 312 -25.24 -3.67 -2.82
N SER A 313 -24.16 -2.89 -2.62
CA SER A 313 -23.61 -2.57 -1.30
C SER A 313 -23.52 -1.06 -1.10
N ARG A 314 -22.69 -0.63 -0.17
CA ARG A 314 -22.43 0.77 0.16
C ARG A 314 -20.94 1.02 0.27
N ALA A 315 -20.54 2.25 0.04
CA ALA A 315 -19.18 2.70 0.24
C ALA A 315 -19.13 4.11 0.84
N ALA A 316 -17.96 4.52 1.31
CA ALA A 316 -17.62 5.87 1.67
C ALA A 316 -16.16 6.11 1.26
N MET A 317 -15.77 7.35 1.04
CA MET A 317 -14.39 7.67 0.69
C MET A 317 -13.78 8.64 1.70
N ILE A 318 -12.58 8.32 2.16
CA ILE A 318 -11.81 9.13 3.11
C ILE A 318 -10.52 9.64 2.48
N GLU A 319 -9.97 10.69 3.08
CA GLU A 319 -8.62 11.17 2.78
C GLU A 319 -7.65 10.64 3.82
N GLY A 320 -6.67 9.88 3.36
CA GLY A 320 -5.52 9.45 4.16
C GLY A 320 -4.35 10.43 4.07
N PRO A 321 -3.18 10.06 4.63
CA PRO A 321 -1.98 10.88 4.58
C PRO A 321 -1.62 11.29 3.15
N ASP A 322 -1.10 12.52 2.99
CA ASP A 322 -0.66 13.07 1.71
C ASP A 322 -1.73 13.00 0.60
N ARG A 323 -2.98 13.25 1.00
CA ARG A 323 -4.17 13.34 0.12
C ARG A 323 -4.52 12.04 -0.61
N VAL A 324 -4.05 10.89 -0.13
CA VAL A 324 -4.49 9.63 -0.74
C VAL A 324 -5.99 9.45 -0.56
N ALA A 325 -6.66 9.04 -1.63
CA ALA A 325 -8.07 8.65 -1.55
C ALA A 325 -8.15 7.16 -1.21
N ILE A 326 -8.99 6.85 -0.22
CA ILE A 326 -9.20 5.47 0.25
C ILE A 326 -10.70 5.23 0.31
N GLU A 327 -11.18 4.27 -0.45
CA GLU A 327 -12.59 3.86 -0.39
C GLU A 327 -12.76 2.78 0.68
N ILE A 328 -13.86 2.86 1.41
CA ILE A 328 -14.26 1.84 2.40
C ILE A 328 -15.54 1.22 1.88
N VAL A 329 -15.50 -0.04 1.52
CA VAL A 329 -16.66 -0.76 0.98
C VAL A 329 -17.23 -1.74 2.00
N GLU A 330 -18.55 -1.85 2.05
CA GLU A 330 -19.22 -2.85 2.87
C GLU A 330 -19.25 -4.18 2.12
N VAL A 331 -18.75 -5.24 2.77
CA VAL A 331 -18.78 -6.61 2.24
C VAL A 331 -19.49 -7.50 3.24
N LYS A 332 -20.57 -8.14 2.81
CA LYS A 332 -21.39 -9.07 3.62
C LYS A 332 -20.93 -10.51 3.46
#